data_e637e3cd06dc7657df97981369ec551a
#
_entry.id   e637e3cd06dc7657df97981369ec551a
#
_cell.length_a   1.000
_cell.length_b   1.000
_cell.length_c   1.000
_cell.angle_alpha   90.00
_cell.angle_beta   90.00
_cell.angle_gamma   90.00
#
_symmetry.space_group_name_H-M   'P 1'
#
loop_
_entity.id
_entity.type
_entity.pdbx_description
1 polymer ?
#
loop_
_entity_poly.entity_id
_entity_poly.type
_entity_poly.pdbx_seq_one_letter_code
_entity_poly.pdbx_strand_id
1 'polypeptide(L)'
;LNRDLLLTAAMFHDIGKTKELSAFPENDYTDDGQLLGHIVIGVEMLDEAIRAIPGFPPKLASELKHCILSHHGELEYGSPNEAGLAEASGAESGGYDGRRMQTMKEILKDKHTTEWLGYNRLFESNLRKSSL
;
A
#
# COMPACT_ATOMS: atom_id res chain seq x y z
N LEU A 1 -12.20 -8.01 5.25
CA LEU A 1 -10.88 -7.42 5.47
C LEU A 1 -9.89 -8.52 5.86
N ASN A 2 -8.78 -8.60 5.14
CA ASN A 2 -7.72 -9.54 5.47
C ASN A 2 -6.78 -8.93 6.52
N ARG A 3 -6.82 -9.47 7.73
CA ARG A 3 -6.02 -8.97 8.86
C ARG A 3 -4.52 -9.11 8.61
N ASP A 4 -4.09 -10.22 8.07
CA ASP A 4 -2.66 -10.49 7.87
C ASP A 4 -2.06 -9.60 6.79
N LEU A 5 -2.80 -9.36 5.70
CA LEU A 5 -2.40 -8.41 4.67
C LEU A 5 -2.29 -6.99 5.24
N LEU A 6 -3.27 -6.56 6.03
CA LEU A 6 -3.26 -5.24 6.66
C LEU A 6 -2.08 -5.08 7.62
N LEU A 7 -1.83 -6.07 8.49
CA LEU A 7 -0.72 -6.01 9.44
C LEU A 7 0.64 -6.00 8.73
N THR A 8 0.80 -6.82 7.69
CA THR A 8 2.03 -6.85 6.89
C THR A 8 2.26 -5.50 6.20
N ALA A 9 1.22 -4.95 5.59
CA ALA A 9 1.29 -3.63 4.96
C ALA A 9 1.66 -2.54 5.98
N ALA A 10 1.02 -2.54 7.15
CA ALA A 10 1.31 -1.58 8.22
C ALA A 10 2.76 -1.69 8.73
N MET A 11 3.32 -2.90 8.79
CA MET A 11 4.71 -3.10 9.20
C MET A 11 5.72 -2.60 8.17
N PHE A 12 5.41 -2.70 6.89
CA PHE A 12 6.37 -2.43 5.82
C PHE A 12 6.10 -1.16 5.00
N HIS A 13 5.02 -0.41 5.26
CA HIS A 13 4.66 0.75 4.45
C HIS A 13 5.79 1.78 4.32
N ASP A 14 6.59 1.95 5.35
CA ASP A 14 7.69 2.91 5.43
C ASP A 14 9.09 2.26 5.32
N ILE A 15 9.19 0.99 4.97
CA ILE A 15 10.49 0.27 4.94
C ILE A 15 11.53 0.96 4.03
N GLY A 16 11.06 1.61 2.96
CA GLY A 16 11.93 2.34 2.05
C GLY A 16 12.72 3.47 2.68
N LYS A 17 12.24 4.02 3.80
CA LYS A 17 12.96 5.07 4.54
C LYS A 17 14.32 4.60 5.05
N THR A 18 14.52 3.31 5.23
CA THR A 18 15.81 2.74 5.62
C THR A 18 16.92 2.92 4.56
N LYS A 19 16.53 3.13 3.30
CA LYS A 19 17.44 3.42 2.18
C LYS A 19 17.27 4.84 1.65
N GLU A 20 16.15 5.49 1.93
CA GLU A 20 15.91 6.88 1.56
C GLU A 20 16.85 7.83 2.29
N LEU A 21 17.15 7.52 3.55
CA LEU A 21 17.98 8.33 4.42
C LEU A 21 19.31 7.64 4.69
N SER A 22 20.38 8.44 4.78
CA SER A 22 21.69 7.96 5.21
C SER A 22 21.66 7.59 6.72
N ALA A 23 22.71 6.85 7.14
CA ALA A 23 22.82 6.45 8.54
C ALA A 23 23.09 7.66 9.47
N PHE A 24 22.71 7.49 10.76
CA PHE A 24 23.11 8.43 11.80
C PHE A 24 24.66 8.59 11.83
N PRO A 25 25.21 9.80 12.02
CA PRO A 25 24.52 11.02 12.49
C PRO A 25 23.98 11.95 11.39
N GLU A 26 24.29 11.71 10.15
CA GLU A 26 23.98 12.64 9.05
C GLU A 26 22.47 12.72 8.79
N ASN A 27 21.80 11.58 8.68
CA ASN A 27 20.35 11.47 8.40
C ASN A 27 19.88 12.33 7.20
N ASP A 28 20.75 12.45 6.20
CA ASP A 28 20.44 13.16 4.95
C ASP A 28 19.81 12.23 3.93
N TYR A 29 19.15 12.80 2.94
CA TYR A 29 18.64 12.02 1.82
C TYR A 29 19.78 11.43 0.99
N THR A 30 19.67 10.14 0.67
CA THR A 30 20.53 9.50 -0.33
C THR A 30 20.14 9.96 -1.73
N ASP A 31 20.98 9.69 -2.75
CA ASP A 31 20.65 9.99 -4.15
C ASP A 31 19.36 9.27 -4.56
N ASP A 32 19.23 7.98 -4.24
CA ASP A 32 18.01 7.22 -4.51
C ASP A 32 16.81 7.74 -3.71
N GLY A 33 17.02 8.19 -2.48
CA GLY A 33 15.99 8.84 -1.68
C GLY A 33 15.44 10.10 -2.35
N GLN A 34 16.32 10.92 -2.91
CA GLN A 34 15.96 12.13 -3.65
C GLN A 34 15.25 11.82 -4.97
N LEU A 35 15.75 10.83 -5.72
CA LEU A 35 15.28 10.52 -7.07
C LEU A 35 14.00 9.67 -7.07
N LEU A 36 13.90 8.70 -6.17
CA LEU A 36 12.84 7.70 -6.17
C LEU A 36 11.85 7.87 -5.01
N GLY A 37 12.36 8.29 -3.84
CA GLY A 37 11.56 8.37 -2.61
C GLY A 37 11.29 7.01 -1.97
N HIS A 38 10.92 7.03 -0.68
CA HIS A 38 10.77 5.80 0.12
C HIS A 38 9.68 4.86 -0.38
N ILE A 39 8.64 5.37 -1.04
CA ILE A 39 7.53 4.53 -1.52
C ILE A 39 8.03 3.58 -2.62
N VAL A 40 8.71 4.11 -3.63
CA VAL A 40 9.26 3.31 -4.73
C VAL A 40 10.35 2.38 -4.22
N ILE A 41 11.27 2.89 -3.41
CA ILE A 41 12.33 2.08 -2.78
C ILE A 41 11.72 0.94 -1.95
N GLY A 42 10.67 1.23 -1.18
CA GLY A 42 9.97 0.23 -0.38
C GLY A 42 9.35 -0.88 -1.23
N VAL A 43 8.74 -0.54 -2.37
CA VAL A 43 8.18 -1.53 -3.31
C VAL A 43 9.30 -2.41 -3.90
N GLU A 44 10.45 -1.82 -4.27
CA GLU A 44 11.60 -2.58 -4.77
C GLU A 44 12.16 -3.54 -3.72
N MET A 45 12.30 -3.09 -2.47
CA MET A 45 12.75 -3.93 -1.36
C MET A 45 11.78 -5.09 -1.11
N LEU A 46 10.49 -4.81 -1.15
CA LEU A 46 9.45 -5.82 -0.96
C LEU A 46 9.45 -6.83 -2.12
N ASP A 47 9.60 -6.36 -3.35
CA ASP A 47 9.68 -7.23 -4.53
C ASP A 47 10.86 -8.22 -4.43
N GLU A 48 12.02 -7.72 -4.04
CA GLU A 48 13.22 -8.55 -3.82
C GLU A 48 12.97 -9.62 -2.74
N ALA A 49 12.37 -9.25 -1.62
CA ALA A 49 12.05 -10.18 -0.54
C ALA A 49 11.02 -11.24 -0.97
N ILE A 50 9.98 -10.85 -1.71
CA ILE A 50 8.96 -11.75 -2.23
C ILE A 50 9.56 -12.76 -3.20
N ARG A 51 10.46 -12.32 -4.09
CA ARG A 51 11.15 -13.21 -5.05
C ARG A 51 12.01 -14.27 -4.36
N ALA A 52 12.48 -14.01 -3.15
CA ALA A 52 13.24 -14.97 -2.35
C ALA A 52 12.36 -16.05 -1.67
N ILE A 53 11.02 -15.87 -1.69
CA ILE A 53 10.08 -16.82 -1.09
C ILE A 53 9.50 -17.70 -2.19
N PRO A 54 9.85 -19.02 -2.24
CA PRO A 54 9.29 -19.93 -3.26
C PRO A 54 7.77 -20.02 -3.14
N GLY A 55 7.08 -19.94 -4.27
CA GLY A 55 5.64 -20.12 -4.34
C GLY A 55 4.81 -18.98 -3.77
N PHE A 56 5.38 -17.79 -3.56
CA PHE A 56 4.60 -16.63 -3.11
C PHE A 56 3.52 -16.29 -4.15
N PRO A 57 2.23 -16.19 -3.75
CA PRO A 57 1.15 -15.95 -4.70
C PRO A 57 1.32 -14.61 -5.44
N PRO A 58 1.36 -14.60 -6.78
CA PRO A 58 1.59 -13.36 -7.55
C PRO A 58 0.53 -12.28 -7.29
N LYS A 59 -0.72 -12.69 -7.11
CA LYS A 59 -1.83 -11.77 -6.86
C LYS A 59 -1.69 -11.08 -5.50
N LEU A 60 -1.31 -11.85 -4.47
CA LEU A 60 -1.02 -11.33 -3.14
C LEU A 60 0.19 -10.39 -3.14
N ALA A 61 1.24 -10.71 -3.91
CA ALA A 61 2.39 -9.84 -4.09
C ALA A 61 1.98 -8.46 -4.62
N SER A 62 1.12 -8.43 -5.64
CA SER A 62 0.61 -7.18 -6.20
C SER A 62 -0.26 -6.40 -5.21
N GLU A 63 -1.10 -7.09 -4.44
CA GLU A 63 -1.94 -6.46 -3.42
C GLU A 63 -1.10 -5.82 -2.30
N LEU A 64 -0.07 -6.52 -1.83
CA LEU A 64 0.82 -6.00 -0.80
C LEU A 64 1.62 -4.78 -1.31
N LYS A 65 2.14 -4.85 -2.53
CA LYS A 65 2.80 -3.71 -3.18
C LYS A 65 1.84 -2.52 -3.34
N HIS A 66 0.59 -2.78 -3.72
CA HIS A 66 -0.44 -1.74 -3.82
C HIS A 66 -0.66 -1.04 -2.48
N CYS A 67 -0.70 -1.78 -1.38
CA CYS A 67 -0.82 -1.16 -0.04
C CYS A 67 0.32 -0.17 0.24
N ILE A 68 1.55 -0.49 -0.18
CA ILE A 68 2.69 0.42 0.00
C ILE A 68 2.59 1.61 -0.96
N LEU A 69 2.24 1.38 -2.23
CA LEU A 69 2.12 2.46 -3.23
C LEU A 69 1.05 3.49 -2.88
N SER A 70 0.02 3.12 -2.16
CA SER A 70 -1.13 3.97 -1.85
C SER A 70 -1.23 4.43 -0.39
N HIS A 71 -0.20 4.15 0.44
CA HIS A 71 -0.31 4.41 1.88
C HIS A 71 -0.33 5.89 2.28
N HIS A 72 0.07 6.81 1.40
CA HIS A 72 -0.13 8.24 1.61
C HIS A 72 -1.57 8.72 1.32
N GLY A 73 -2.42 7.85 0.83
CA GLY A 73 -3.84 8.03 0.61
C GLY A 73 -4.19 8.79 -0.64
N GLU A 74 -3.68 9.99 -0.79
CA GLU A 74 -4.01 10.90 -1.88
C GLU A 74 -2.80 11.11 -2.79
N LEU A 75 -3.05 11.29 -4.09
CA LEU A 75 -2.00 11.64 -5.06
C LEU A 75 -1.29 12.96 -4.67
N GLU A 76 -2.04 13.92 -4.11
CA GLU A 76 -1.52 15.20 -3.63
C GLU A 76 -0.48 15.04 -2.53
N TYR A 77 -0.56 13.98 -1.73
CA TYR A 77 0.39 13.69 -0.65
C TYR A 77 1.56 12.82 -1.11
N GLY A 78 1.72 12.65 -2.43
CA GLY A 78 2.83 11.92 -3.01
C GLY A 78 2.61 10.42 -3.14
N SER A 79 1.38 9.93 -2.95
CA SER A 79 1.06 8.55 -3.23
C SER A 79 1.06 8.30 -4.74
N PRO A 80 1.81 7.31 -5.26
CA PRO A 80 1.78 6.99 -6.68
C PRO A 80 0.43 6.44 -7.16
N ASN A 81 -0.40 5.96 -6.24
CA ASN A 81 -1.69 5.36 -6.54
C ASN A 81 -2.72 5.64 -5.45
N GLU A 82 -3.99 5.69 -5.82
CA GLU A 82 -5.11 5.71 -4.89
C GLU A 82 -5.40 4.29 -4.37
N ALA A 83 -5.91 4.20 -3.14
CA ALA A 83 -6.24 2.92 -2.54
C ALA A 83 -7.43 2.25 -3.22
N GLY A 84 -7.22 1.08 -3.81
CA GLY A 84 -8.25 0.23 -4.42
C GLY A 84 -8.67 -0.97 -3.57
N LEU A 85 -8.01 -1.18 -2.44
CA LEU A 85 -8.30 -2.24 -1.46
C LEU A 85 -8.58 -1.62 -0.10
N ALA A 86 -9.46 -2.25 0.68
CA ALA A 86 -9.75 -1.81 2.06
C ALA A 86 -8.50 -1.87 2.95
N GLU A 87 -7.66 -2.88 2.77
CA GLU A 87 -6.39 -3.05 3.48
C GLU A 87 -5.40 -1.91 3.15
N ALA A 88 -5.36 -1.47 1.89
CA ALA A 88 -4.53 -0.35 1.48
C ALA A 88 -4.97 0.96 2.14
N SER A 89 -6.28 1.21 2.19
CA SER A 89 -6.85 2.37 2.89
C SER A 89 -6.58 2.33 4.40
N GLY A 90 -6.51 1.13 4.97
CA GLY A 90 -6.18 0.94 6.39
C GLY A 90 -4.68 1.13 6.70
N ALA A 91 -3.81 0.98 5.72
CA ALA A 91 -2.37 1.20 5.85
C ALA A 91 -1.96 2.66 5.67
N GLU A 92 -2.91 3.51 5.28
CA GLU A 92 -2.70 4.94 5.03
C GLU A 92 -2.11 5.65 6.24
N SER A 93 -1.02 6.38 6.04
CA SER A 93 -0.33 7.14 7.08
C SER A 93 -0.71 8.63 7.05
N GLY A 94 -0.88 9.22 8.21
CA GLY A 94 -0.91 10.69 8.34
C GLY A 94 -2.28 11.34 8.26
N GLY A 95 -3.33 10.67 8.48
CA GLY A 95 -4.67 11.24 8.52
C GLY A 95 -5.72 10.15 8.45
N TYR A 96 -5.41 9.04 9.07
CA TYR A 96 -6.30 7.91 9.13
C TYR A 96 -7.72 8.35 9.50
N ASP A 97 -8.60 8.38 8.51
CA ASP A 97 -10.02 8.49 8.73
C ASP A 97 -10.61 7.06 8.74
N GLY A 98 -10.82 6.55 9.95
CA GLY A 98 -11.47 5.25 10.13
C GLY A 98 -12.81 5.15 9.40
N ARG A 99 -13.44 6.28 9.10
CA ARG A 99 -14.65 6.37 8.27
C ARG A 99 -14.41 5.92 6.84
N ARG A 100 -13.26 6.31 6.25
CA ARG A 100 -12.92 5.93 4.86
C ARG A 100 -12.80 4.40 4.72
N MET A 101 -12.05 3.75 5.62
CA MET A 101 -11.94 2.29 5.65
C MET A 101 -13.29 1.61 5.93
N GLN A 102 -14.07 2.15 6.86
CA GLN A 102 -15.40 1.62 7.17
C GLN A 102 -16.35 1.72 5.98
N THR A 103 -16.36 2.87 5.30
CA THR A 103 -17.16 3.07 4.08
C THR A 103 -16.76 2.09 2.98
N MET A 104 -15.46 1.89 2.77
CA MET A 104 -14.96 0.92 1.78
C MET A 104 -15.36 -0.51 2.15
N LYS A 105 -15.27 -0.88 3.42
CA LYS A 105 -15.75 -2.18 3.93
C LYS A 105 -17.24 -2.39 3.65
N GLU A 106 -18.06 -1.37 3.85
CA GLU A 106 -19.50 -1.42 3.58
C GLU A 106 -19.80 -1.61 2.09
N ILE A 107 -19.10 -0.90 1.22
CA ILE A 107 -19.22 -1.06 -0.24
C ILE A 107 -18.88 -2.49 -0.67
N LEU A 108 -17.85 -3.09 -0.06
CA LEU A 108 -17.37 -4.43 -0.40
C LEU A 108 -18.10 -5.57 0.31
N LYS A 109 -18.89 -5.28 1.33
CA LYS A 109 -19.52 -6.28 2.24
C LYS A 109 -20.34 -7.33 1.50
N ASP A 110 -21.18 -6.91 0.55
CA ASP A 110 -22.11 -7.79 -0.17
C ASP A 110 -21.53 -8.31 -1.49
N LYS A 111 -20.26 -8.04 -1.75
CA LYS A 111 -19.57 -8.50 -2.98
C LYS A 111 -18.92 -9.86 -2.73
N HIS A 112 -19.22 -10.81 -3.59
CA HIS A 112 -18.73 -12.19 -3.51
C HIS A 112 -17.60 -12.47 -4.52
N THR A 113 -17.07 -11.44 -5.15
CA THR A 113 -16.01 -11.55 -6.17
C THR A 113 -14.76 -10.79 -5.77
N THR A 114 -13.60 -11.25 -6.23
CA THR A 114 -12.32 -10.52 -6.15
C THR A 114 -12.01 -9.76 -7.44
N GLU A 115 -12.96 -9.66 -8.36
CA GLU A 115 -12.85 -8.86 -9.57
C GLU A 115 -13.01 -7.36 -9.27
N TRP A 116 -12.55 -6.53 -10.20
CA TRP A 116 -12.72 -5.09 -10.09
C TRP A 116 -14.19 -4.69 -10.20
N LEU A 117 -14.63 -3.84 -9.27
CA LEU A 117 -16.04 -3.41 -9.19
C LEU A 117 -16.36 -2.17 -10.04
N GLY A 118 -15.35 -1.57 -10.65
CA GLY A 118 -15.48 -0.32 -11.38
C GLY A 118 -15.07 0.91 -10.56
N TYR A 119 -15.04 2.07 -11.22
CA TYR A 119 -14.65 3.32 -10.60
C TYR A 119 -15.66 3.77 -9.54
N ASN A 120 -15.16 4.12 -8.36
CA ASN A 120 -15.95 4.68 -7.27
C ASN A 120 -15.59 6.15 -7.08
N ARG A 121 -16.58 7.05 -7.21
CA ARG A 121 -16.36 8.51 -7.12
C ARG A 121 -15.90 8.97 -5.74
N LEU A 122 -16.35 8.31 -4.68
CA LEU A 122 -16.01 8.66 -3.31
C LEU A 122 -14.52 8.43 -3.02
N PHE A 123 -13.94 7.38 -3.62
CA PHE A 123 -12.53 7.00 -3.45
C PHE A 123 -11.65 7.42 -4.63
N GLU A 124 -12.26 7.95 -5.69
CA GLU A 124 -11.56 8.32 -6.94
C GLU A 124 -10.70 7.18 -7.50
N SER A 125 -11.15 5.95 -7.27
CA SER A 125 -10.40 4.73 -7.54
C SER A 125 -11.32 3.59 -7.95
N ASN A 126 -10.75 2.62 -8.65
CA ASN A 126 -11.42 1.35 -8.93
C ASN A 126 -11.19 0.42 -7.72
N LEU A 127 -12.28 -0.12 -7.19
CA LEU A 127 -12.25 -0.90 -5.95
C LEU A 127 -12.38 -2.39 -6.21
N ARG A 128 -11.74 -3.20 -5.37
CA ARG A 128 -11.97 -4.64 -5.27
C ARG A 128 -11.65 -5.18 -3.88
N LYS A 129 -12.08 -6.39 -3.60
CA LYS A 129 -11.62 -7.14 -2.43
C LYS A 129 -10.22 -7.70 -2.65
N SER A 130 -9.47 -7.87 -1.56
CA SER A 130 -8.24 -8.65 -1.60
C SER A 130 -8.52 -10.11 -1.98
N SER A 131 -7.53 -10.80 -2.52
CA SER A 131 -7.66 -12.17 -3.00
C SER A 131 -7.62 -13.24 -1.88
N LEU A 132 -7.43 -12.82 -0.66
CA LEU A 132 -7.37 -13.70 0.52
C LEU A 132 -8.64 -13.63 1.37
#